data_b5dc55e834c8dd714882ef9fca9d71b2
#
_entry.id   b5dc55e834c8dd714882ef9fca9d71b2
#
_cell.length_a   1.000
_cell.length_b   1.000
_cell.length_c   1.000
_cell.angle_alpha   90.00
_cell.angle_beta   90.00
_cell.angle_gamma   90.00
#
_symmetry.space_group_name_H-M   'P 1'
#
loop_
_entity.id
_entity.type
_entity.pdbx_description
1 polymer ?
#
loop_
_entity_poly.entity_id
_entity_poly.type
_entity_poly.pdbx_seq_one_letter_code
_entity_poly.pdbx_strand_id
1 'polypeptide(L)'
;MQISSSIENNRTFFQKKLRPDISFDVVDRNLMIGGRDACLYCIDGFTKDDTLLKVLQAMSSIETAQMPDNANDFAALYLAYGEIGLETDSDALIIQLLSGVPFLLIDGYAQALTIDCRTYPARGVSEPEKDKVLRGSRDGFVETLVFNTALIRRRIRDPKLRMEIMNIGESSHTDIAICYMENRVDTELLNRIRTRIQKVHVDALSMNQESLAECIYPHKWFNPFPKFRFSERPDTSAASILEGNIIILVDNSPSAMILPSSVFDIIEEADDYYFPPLTGTYLRLSRTVIFFLTLFLTPLWLLFMQNPGWIPEWLAFIRVTDEIHVALIYQLLILEFAIDGLRLAAVNTPSMLTTPLSVIAGIVLGEYSVKSGWFNSETMLYMAFVTIANYSMTSFELGYALKFMRVLLLILTFFLNLWGFIAGTLIAVGCLVFNRTIAGKSYIYPLIPFHWSELKKRLLRNRLPHDEKNG
;
A
#
# COMPACT_ATOMS: atom_id res chain seq x y z
N MET A 1 28.61 -13.94 -16.15
CA MET A 1 29.51 -13.54 -17.28
C MET A 1 30.70 -12.81 -16.65
N GLN A 2 31.94 -13.00 -17.14
CA GLN A 2 33.10 -12.23 -16.66
C GLN A 2 33.16 -10.85 -17.33
N ILE A 3 33.65 -9.87 -16.61
CA ILE A 3 33.89 -8.50 -17.11
C ILE A 3 34.95 -8.54 -18.20
N SER A 4 34.62 -7.93 -19.35
CA SER A 4 35.54 -7.77 -20.50
C SER A 4 36.43 -6.55 -20.31
N SER A 5 37.61 -6.57 -20.92
CA SER A 5 38.45 -5.36 -21.01
C SER A 5 37.83 -4.28 -21.91
N SER A 6 36.89 -4.62 -22.78
CA SER A 6 36.14 -3.66 -23.61
C SER A 6 34.95 -3.10 -22.83
N ILE A 7 34.93 -1.81 -22.58
CA ILE A 7 33.85 -1.12 -21.90
C ILE A 7 32.55 -1.21 -22.69
N GLU A 8 32.57 -1.19 -24.01
CA GLU A 8 31.35 -1.23 -24.85
C GLU A 8 30.61 -2.56 -24.70
N ASN A 9 31.33 -3.69 -24.60
CA ASN A 9 30.72 -4.99 -24.36
C ASN A 9 30.07 -5.05 -22.97
N ASN A 10 30.74 -4.51 -21.97
CA ASN A 10 30.21 -4.46 -20.60
C ASN A 10 28.96 -3.55 -20.52
N ARG A 11 29.02 -2.36 -21.12
CA ARG A 11 27.89 -1.43 -21.18
C ARG A 11 26.67 -2.06 -21.83
N THR A 12 26.83 -2.69 -23.00
CA THR A 12 25.76 -3.38 -23.72
C THR A 12 25.12 -4.46 -22.84
N PHE A 13 25.94 -5.22 -22.09
CA PHE A 13 25.44 -6.24 -21.17
C PHE A 13 24.62 -5.62 -20.03
N PHE A 14 25.16 -4.62 -19.33
CA PHE A 14 24.48 -4.00 -18.18
C PHE A 14 23.23 -3.22 -18.62
N GLN A 15 23.26 -2.49 -19.73
CA GLN A 15 22.10 -1.82 -20.29
C GLN A 15 20.96 -2.79 -20.59
N LYS A 16 21.27 -3.96 -21.16
CA LYS A 16 20.26 -5.00 -21.42
C LYS A 16 19.70 -5.62 -20.14
N LYS A 17 20.49 -5.80 -19.10
CA LYS A 17 20.07 -6.43 -17.84
C LYS A 17 19.36 -5.46 -16.88
N LEU A 18 19.92 -4.29 -16.69
CA LEU A 18 19.46 -3.30 -15.72
C LEU A 18 18.36 -2.39 -16.28
N ARG A 19 18.39 -2.13 -17.60
CA ARG A 19 17.44 -1.26 -18.30
C ARG A 19 17.33 0.14 -17.66
N PRO A 20 18.42 0.91 -17.58
CA PRO A 20 18.38 2.28 -17.07
C PRO A 20 17.50 3.21 -17.92
N ASP A 21 17.20 2.82 -19.17
CA ASP A 21 16.24 3.48 -20.04
C ASP A 21 14.78 3.39 -19.54
N ILE A 22 14.48 2.41 -18.67
CA ILE A 22 13.13 2.18 -18.09
C ILE A 22 13.14 2.45 -16.58
N SER A 23 14.17 1.95 -15.86
CA SER A 23 14.28 2.08 -14.40
C SER A 23 15.10 3.33 -14.05
N PHE A 24 14.42 4.43 -13.74
CA PHE A 24 15.06 5.72 -13.46
C PHE A 24 15.98 5.70 -12.22
N ASP A 25 15.73 4.77 -11.32
CA ASP A 25 16.55 4.59 -10.11
C ASP A 25 17.93 3.96 -10.40
N VAL A 26 18.12 3.39 -11.58
CA VAL A 26 19.40 2.87 -12.03
C VAL A 26 20.09 3.93 -12.87
N VAL A 27 21.11 4.55 -12.29
CA VAL A 27 21.90 5.59 -12.96
C VAL A 27 23.11 4.97 -13.64
N ASP A 28 23.27 5.21 -14.94
CA ASP A 28 24.48 4.93 -15.71
C ASP A 28 25.08 6.25 -16.19
N ARG A 29 26.28 6.56 -15.72
CA ARG A 29 26.97 7.81 -16.05
C ARG A 29 28.28 7.53 -16.78
N ASN A 30 28.39 8.05 -18.00
CA ASN A 30 29.64 8.02 -18.76
C ASN A 30 30.61 9.08 -18.24
N LEU A 31 31.83 8.68 -18.06
CA LEU A 31 32.96 9.49 -17.56
C LEU A 31 34.21 9.27 -18.42
N MET A 32 35.17 10.17 -18.31
CA MET A 32 36.52 9.99 -18.85
C MET A 32 37.50 10.11 -17.69
N ILE A 33 38.35 9.11 -17.51
CA ILE A 33 39.33 9.05 -16.42
C ILE A 33 40.69 8.75 -17.03
N GLY A 34 41.66 9.64 -16.86
CA GLY A 34 43.01 9.46 -17.42
C GLY A 34 43.03 9.20 -18.93
N GLY A 35 42.10 9.81 -19.69
CA GLY A 35 41.96 9.61 -21.14
C GLY A 35 41.34 8.29 -21.57
N ARG A 36 40.86 7.44 -20.63
CA ARG A 36 40.10 6.22 -20.92
C ARG A 36 38.61 6.43 -20.67
N ASP A 37 37.77 5.81 -21.49
CA ASP A 37 36.35 5.79 -21.27
C ASP A 37 36.00 5.01 -19.99
N ALA A 38 35.06 5.53 -19.21
CA ALA A 38 34.57 4.90 -17.98
C ALA A 38 33.05 5.03 -17.86
N CYS A 39 32.46 4.12 -17.14
CA CYS A 39 31.01 4.15 -16.86
C CYS A 39 30.78 3.82 -15.39
N LEU A 40 30.11 4.74 -14.69
CA LEU A 40 29.67 4.56 -13.32
C LEU A 40 28.23 4.08 -13.30
N TYR A 41 27.96 3.04 -12.51
CA TYR A 41 26.60 2.57 -12.20
C TYR A 41 26.31 2.79 -10.72
N CYS A 42 25.18 3.39 -10.40
CA CYS A 42 24.70 3.54 -9.02
C CYS A 42 23.17 3.48 -8.96
N ILE A 43 22.64 3.25 -7.75
CA ILE A 43 21.20 3.32 -7.48
C ILE A 43 20.93 4.67 -6.82
N ASP A 44 19.97 5.41 -7.35
CA ASP A 44 19.51 6.67 -6.80
C ASP A 44 18.91 6.48 -5.40
N GLY A 45 19.27 7.37 -4.48
CA GLY A 45 18.84 7.29 -3.08
C GLY A 45 19.60 6.28 -2.21
N PHE A 46 20.62 5.56 -2.74
CA PHE A 46 21.41 4.59 -1.97
C PHE A 46 22.84 5.02 -1.71
N THR A 47 23.29 6.13 -2.24
CA THR A 47 24.69 6.57 -2.14
C THR A 47 24.83 7.77 -1.21
N LYS A 48 25.98 7.85 -0.52
CA LYS A 48 26.42 9.07 0.16
C LYS A 48 27.05 9.99 -0.89
N ASP A 49 26.33 11.01 -1.31
CA ASP A 49 26.75 11.91 -2.40
C ASP A 49 28.10 12.55 -2.14
N ASP A 50 28.35 13.02 -0.91
CA ASP A 50 29.64 13.63 -0.54
C ASP A 50 30.81 12.67 -0.70
N THR A 51 30.63 11.38 -0.38
CA THR A 51 31.68 10.37 -0.50
C THR A 51 31.95 10.05 -1.97
N LEU A 52 30.88 9.77 -2.72
CA LEU A 52 30.96 9.48 -4.14
C LEU A 52 31.55 10.64 -4.91
N LEU A 53 31.15 11.89 -4.62
CA LEU A 53 31.66 13.09 -5.23
C LEU A 53 33.18 13.23 -5.02
N LYS A 54 33.66 13.02 -3.79
CA LYS A 54 35.13 13.10 -3.47
C LYS A 54 35.92 12.03 -4.23
N VAL A 55 35.38 10.82 -4.33
CA VAL A 55 36.02 9.74 -5.09
C VAL A 55 36.05 10.08 -6.58
N LEU A 56 34.98 10.59 -7.16
CA LEU A 56 34.94 11.03 -8.56
C LEU A 56 35.85 12.21 -8.83
N GLN A 57 35.96 13.18 -7.92
CA GLN A 57 36.88 14.31 -8.02
C GLN A 57 38.35 13.85 -8.04
N ALA A 58 38.71 12.93 -7.16
CA ALA A 58 40.06 12.34 -7.15
C ALA A 58 40.40 11.66 -8.50
N MET A 59 39.43 10.92 -9.05
CA MET A 59 39.63 10.24 -10.35
C MET A 59 39.67 11.21 -11.53
N SER A 60 38.94 12.30 -11.50
CA SER A 60 38.89 13.29 -12.59
C SER A 60 40.18 14.09 -12.75
N SER A 61 41.04 14.12 -11.72
CA SER A 61 42.32 14.81 -11.72
C SER A 61 43.48 13.98 -12.30
N ILE A 62 43.23 12.72 -12.68
CA ILE A 62 44.29 11.81 -13.18
C ILE A 62 44.64 12.16 -14.64
N GLU A 63 45.90 12.40 -14.90
CA GLU A 63 46.40 12.62 -16.25
C GLU A 63 46.60 11.30 -17.00
N THR A 64 46.51 11.31 -18.32
CA THR A 64 46.67 10.11 -19.16
C THR A 64 47.97 9.38 -18.94
N ALA A 65 49.07 10.13 -18.71
CA ALA A 65 50.41 9.58 -18.45
C ALA A 65 50.53 8.84 -17.09
N GLN A 66 49.60 9.10 -16.16
CA GLN A 66 49.59 8.54 -14.81
C GLN A 66 48.63 7.35 -14.70
N MET A 67 47.92 6.99 -15.76
CA MET A 67 46.92 5.96 -15.74
C MET A 67 47.53 4.56 -15.62
N PRO A 68 47.25 3.79 -14.56
CA PRO A 68 47.77 2.45 -14.37
C PRO A 68 47.25 1.45 -15.41
N ASP A 69 48.03 0.38 -15.63
CA ASP A 69 47.69 -0.64 -16.61
C ASP A 69 46.60 -1.62 -16.11
N ASN A 70 46.40 -1.70 -14.80
CA ASN A 70 45.43 -2.62 -14.22
C ASN A 70 44.58 -1.98 -13.09
N ALA A 71 43.46 -2.59 -12.80
CA ALA A 71 42.48 -2.09 -11.82
C ALA A 71 43.00 -2.14 -10.36
N ASN A 72 43.88 -3.10 -10.02
CA ASN A 72 44.49 -3.19 -8.68
C ASN A 72 45.37 -2.00 -8.37
N ASP A 73 46.28 -1.65 -9.28
CA ASP A 73 47.16 -0.51 -9.11
C ASP A 73 46.38 0.81 -9.12
N PHE A 74 45.33 0.88 -9.96
CA PHE A 74 44.42 2.03 -9.97
C PHE A 74 43.75 2.23 -8.60
N ALA A 75 43.17 1.17 -8.03
CA ALA A 75 42.52 1.22 -6.71
C ALA A 75 43.54 1.62 -5.62
N ALA A 76 44.72 1.03 -5.63
CA ALA A 76 45.76 1.28 -4.61
C ALA A 76 46.34 2.71 -4.66
N LEU A 77 46.51 3.29 -5.86
CA LEU A 77 47.13 4.58 -6.02
C LEU A 77 46.20 5.78 -5.88
N TYR A 78 44.94 5.64 -6.37
CA TYR A 78 44.05 6.79 -6.53
C TYR A 78 42.79 6.73 -5.65
N LEU A 79 42.46 5.57 -5.06
CA LEU A 79 41.27 5.44 -4.26
C LEU A 79 41.62 5.27 -2.77
N ALA A 80 41.74 6.38 -2.07
CA ALA A 80 42.08 6.41 -0.63
C ALA A 80 40.86 5.99 0.26
N TYR A 81 39.74 5.61 -0.31
CA TYR A 81 38.54 5.19 0.42
C TYR A 81 38.67 3.73 0.86
N GLY A 82 38.37 3.46 2.15
CA GLY A 82 38.65 2.15 2.77
C GLY A 82 37.76 0.98 2.31
N GLU A 83 36.64 1.25 1.67
CA GLU A 83 35.69 0.23 1.21
C GLU A 83 35.61 0.16 -0.31
N ILE A 84 36.77 -0.09 -0.93
CA ILE A 84 36.96 -0.33 -2.36
C ILE A 84 37.19 -1.81 -2.59
N GLY A 85 36.45 -2.39 -3.53
CA GLY A 85 36.61 -3.77 -3.97
C GLY A 85 36.84 -3.88 -5.47
N LEU A 86 37.28 -5.05 -5.90
CA LEU A 86 37.43 -5.41 -7.32
C LEU A 86 36.59 -6.66 -7.58
N GLU A 87 35.80 -6.62 -8.63
CA GLU A 87 34.92 -7.71 -9.00
C GLU A 87 35.02 -8.05 -10.49
N THR A 88 35.04 -9.32 -10.81
CA THR A 88 35.11 -9.83 -12.18
C THR A 88 33.81 -10.43 -12.68
N ASP A 89 32.92 -10.83 -11.75
CA ASP A 89 31.65 -11.45 -12.11
C ASP A 89 30.54 -10.41 -12.23
N SER A 90 29.95 -10.33 -13.42
CA SER A 90 28.87 -9.39 -13.72
C SER A 90 27.59 -9.65 -12.93
N ASP A 91 27.29 -10.92 -12.58
CA ASP A 91 26.08 -11.22 -11.81
C ASP A 91 26.27 -10.82 -10.33
N ALA A 92 27.48 -10.98 -9.79
CA ALA A 92 27.85 -10.45 -8.47
C ALA A 92 27.75 -8.92 -8.43
N LEU A 93 28.25 -8.23 -9.47
CA LEU A 93 28.13 -6.76 -9.59
C LEU A 93 26.66 -6.29 -9.63
N ILE A 94 25.78 -6.98 -10.33
CA ILE A 94 24.35 -6.65 -10.34
C ILE A 94 23.76 -6.75 -8.93
N ILE A 95 24.07 -7.82 -8.19
CA ILE A 95 23.57 -7.98 -6.82
C ILE A 95 24.12 -6.90 -5.88
N GLN A 96 25.40 -6.55 -6.01
CA GLN A 96 26.04 -5.48 -5.25
C GLN A 96 25.42 -4.13 -5.56
N LEU A 97 25.24 -3.79 -6.84
CA LEU A 97 24.60 -2.55 -7.29
C LEU A 97 23.18 -2.43 -6.71
N LEU A 98 22.36 -3.47 -6.88
CA LEU A 98 20.98 -3.48 -6.36
C LEU A 98 20.91 -3.52 -4.83
N SER A 99 22.05 -3.78 -4.18
CA SER A 99 22.25 -3.61 -2.74
C SER A 99 22.77 -2.23 -2.36
N GLY A 100 23.00 -1.35 -3.34
CA GLY A 100 23.43 0.03 -3.14
C GLY A 100 24.94 0.29 -3.22
N VAL A 101 25.73 -0.67 -3.71
CA VAL A 101 27.17 -0.49 -3.94
C VAL A 101 27.39 -0.02 -5.38
N PRO A 102 27.78 1.25 -5.61
CA PRO A 102 28.18 1.71 -6.93
C PRO A 102 29.38 0.94 -7.46
N PHE A 103 29.44 0.76 -8.77
CA PHE A 103 30.62 0.24 -9.42
C PHE A 103 31.02 1.06 -10.64
N LEU A 104 32.32 1.07 -10.92
CA LEU A 104 32.93 1.78 -12.03
C LEU A 104 33.59 0.79 -12.97
N LEU A 105 33.28 0.90 -14.25
CA LEU A 105 33.96 0.23 -15.34
C LEU A 105 34.93 1.22 -16.02
N ILE A 106 36.13 0.79 -16.29
CA ILE A 106 37.13 1.59 -17.02
C ILE A 106 37.63 0.78 -18.22
N ASP A 107 37.68 1.39 -19.38
CA ASP A 107 38.15 0.71 -20.60
C ASP A 107 39.58 0.20 -20.44
N GLY A 108 39.83 -1.00 -20.92
CA GLY A 108 41.12 -1.69 -20.76
C GLY A 108 41.20 -2.57 -19.50
N TYR A 109 40.30 -2.42 -18.52
CA TYR A 109 40.33 -3.24 -17.29
C TYR A 109 39.30 -4.39 -17.38
N ALA A 110 39.78 -5.60 -17.03
CA ALA A 110 38.90 -6.80 -16.95
C ALA A 110 38.28 -6.99 -15.55
N GLN A 111 38.27 -5.95 -14.75
CA GLN A 111 37.66 -5.92 -13.40
C GLN A 111 36.93 -4.61 -13.21
N ALA A 112 35.77 -4.65 -12.55
CA ALA A 112 35.07 -3.46 -12.11
C ALA A 112 35.52 -3.04 -10.71
N LEU A 113 35.58 -1.73 -10.46
CA LEU A 113 35.85 -1.16 -9.16
C LEU A 113 34.52 -0.98 -8.42
N THR A 114 34.38 -1.58 -7.27
CA THR A 114 33.19 -1.39 -6.40
C THR A 114 33.52 -0.40 -5.29
N ILE A 115 32.62 0.54 -5.04
CA ILE A 115 32.81 1.65 -4.09
C ILE A 115 31.67 1.56 -3.07
N ASP A 116 31.94 0.97 -1.89
CA ASP A 116 30.87 0.82 -0.90
C ASP A 116 30.65 2.12 -0.09
N CYS A 117 29.93 3.04 -0.70
CA CYS A 117 29.47 4.27 -0.05
C CYS A 117 27.95 4.24 0.24
N ARG A 118 27.43 3.07 0.59
CA ARG A 118 25.99 2.89 0.82
C ARG A 118 25.47 3.77 1.95
N THR A 119 24.30 4.32 1.70
CA THR A 119 23.41 4.83 2.72
C THR A 119 21.98 4.43 2.35
N TYR A 120 21.22 3.97 3.32
CA TYR A 120 19.82 3.69 3.05
C TYR A 120 18.98 4.83 3.59
N PRO A 121 17.91 5.23 2.88
CA PRO A 121 16.94 6.14 3.44
C PRO A 121 16.47 5.58 4.80
N ALA A 122 16.76 6.29 5.84
CA ALA A 122 16.30 5.99 7.17
C ALA A 122 15.47 7.18 7.63
N ARG A 123 14.17 6.98 7.71
CA ARG A 123 13.29 7.90 8.43
C ARG A 123 13.74 7.91 9.89
N GLY A 124 13.79 9.09 10.53
CA GLY A 124 13.75 9.14 11.99
C GLY A 124 12.62 8.23 12.46
N VAL A 125 12.86 7.43 13.50
CA VAL A 125 12.00 6.31 13.94
C VAL A 125 10.55 6.74 14.10
N SER A 126 9.75 6.70 13.04
CA SER A 126 8.30 6.89 13.09
C SER A 126 7.62 5.79 12.30
N GLU A 127 6.80 5.04 13.01
CA GLU A 127 5.91 4.03 12.46
C GLU A 127 4.80 4.70 11.64
N PRO A 128 4.29 4.10 10.56
CA PRO A 128 3.13 4.58 9.84
C PRO A 128 1.95 4.84 10.79
N GLU A 129 1.20 5.89 10.57
CA GLU A 129 0.08 6.22 11.46
C GLU A 129 -1.11 5.29 11.26
N LYS A 130 -1.41 4.93 10.02
CA LYS A 130 -2.58 4.11 9.64
C LYS A 130 -2.29 2.62 9.55
N ASP A 131 -1.13 2.24 9.03
CA ASP A 131 -0.73 0.84 8.79
C ASP A 131 0.16 0.30 9.92
N LYS A 132 -0.18 0.55 11.18
CA LYS A 132 0.56 0.02 12.33
C LYS A 132 0.47 -1.49 12.39
N VAL A 133 1.57 -2.14 12.80
CA VAL A 133 1.63 -3.58 13.02
C VAL A 133 2.11 -3.89 14.43
N LEU A 134 1.56 -4.96 14.98
CA LEU A 134 1.98 -5.45 16.29
C LEU A 134 3.38 -6.05 16.24
N ARG A 135 3.78 -6.60 15.08
CA ARG A 135 5.08 -7.22 14.87
C ARG A 135 5.54 -7.03 13.42
N GLY A 136 6.82 -6.74 13.22
CA GLY A 136 7.40 -6.61 11.87
C GLY A 136 8.20 -5.34 11.65
N SER A 137 8.40 -4.98 10.40
CA SER A 137 9.09 -3.75 10.00
C SER A 137 8.28 -2.53 10.43
N ARG A 138 8.97 -1.50 10.92
CA ARG A 138 8.33 -0.24 11.36
C ARG A 138 8.63 0.94 10.44
N ASP A 139 9.36 0.70 9.35
CA ASP A 139 9.60 1.71 8.35
C ASP A 139 8.34 1.96 7.50
N GLY A 140 8.02 3.21 7.30
CA GLY A 140 6.93 3.68 6.47
C GLY A 140 7.42 4.49 5.28
N PHE A 141 6.57 4.67 4.27
CA PHE A 141 6.81 5.62 3.21
C PHE A 141 6.83 7.06 3.76
N VAL A 142 7.51 7.92 3.03
CA VAL A 142 7.63 9.35 3.32
C VAL A 142 7.13 10.17 2.12
N GLU A 143 7.11 11.48 2.25
CA GLU A 143 6.64 12.37 1.19
C GLU A 143 7.58 12.40 -0.03
N THR A 144 8.86 12.04 0.12
CA THR A 144 9.87 12.09 -0.94
C THR A 144 9.86 10.82 -1.79
N LEU A 145 9.54 10.96 -3.09
CA LEU A 145 9.40 9.84 -4.03
C LEU A 145 10.65 8.96 -4.11
N VAL A 146 11.85 9.54 -4.22
CA VAL A 146 13.12 8.81 -4.35
C VAL A 146 13.38 7.92 -3.13
N PHE A 147 13.06 8.38 -1.93
CA PHE A 147 13.19 7.56 -0.73
C PHE A 147 12.22 6.38 -0.74
N ASN A 148 11.01 6.59 -1.23
CA ASN A 148 9.99 5.53 -1.32
C ASN A 148 10.38 4.45 -2.33
N THR A 149 10.92 4.82 -3.49
CA THR A 149 11.43 3.86 -4.47
C THR A 149 12.64 3.10 -3.94
N ALA A 150 13.55 3.79 -3.26
CA ALA A 150 14.71 3.17 -2.60
C ALA A 150 14.29 2.15 -1.51
N LEU A 151 13.25 2.44 -0.71
CA LEU A 151 12.72 1.49 0.28
C LEU A 151 12.16 0.21 -0.37
N ILE A 152 11.55 0.30 -1.54
CA ILE A 152 11.11 -0.86 -2.34
C ILE A 152 12.33 -1.61 -2.90
N ARG A 153 13.28 -0.89 -3.53
CA ARG A 153 14.50 -1.48 -4.11
C ARG A 153 15.33 -2.24 -3.07
N ARG A 154 15.44 -1.71 -1.87
CA ARG A 154 16.13 -2.37 -0.76
C ARG A 154 15.58 -3.77 -0.46
N ARG A 155 14.26 -3.97 -0.64
CA ARG A 155 13.57 -5.25 -0.39
C ARG A 155 13.59 -6.19 -1.58
N ILE A 156 13.61 -5.64 -2.79
CA ILE A 156 13.59 -6.41 -4.04
C ILE A 156 14.87 -6.11 -4.82
N ARG A 157 15.88 -6.96 -4.62
CA ARG A 157 17.19 -6.86 -5.28
C ARG A 157 17.21 -7.70 -6.56
N ASP A 158 16.16 -7.59 -7.38
CA ASP A 158 16.03 -8.29 -8.65
C ASP A 158 16.14 -7.27 -9.79
N PRO A 159 17.01 -7.52 -10.80
CA PRO A 159 17.13 -6.62 -11.95
C PRO A 159 15.87 -6.53 -12.81
N LYS A 160 14.90 -7.42 -12.60
CA LYS A 160 13.60 -7.36 -13.28
C LYS A 160 12.59 -6.42 -12.61
N LEU A 161 12.92 -5.87 -11.44
CA LEU A 161 12.14 -4.78 -10.86
C LEU A 161 12.32 -3.53 -11.72
N ARG A 162 11.23 -3.00 -12.26
CA ARG A 162 11.19 -1.77 -13.05
C ARG A 162 10.53 -0.64 -12.26
N MET A 163 11.09 0.54 -12.38
CA MET A 163 10.58 1.77 -11.78
C MET A 163 10.54 2.85 -12.85
N GLU A 164 9.37 3.09 -13.41
CA GLU A 164 9.17 4.11 -14.44
C GLU A 164 8.77 5.42 -13.80
N ILE A 165 9.37 6.51 -14.25
CA ILE A 165 8.99 7.85 -13.81
C ILE A 165 8.12 8.52 -14.87
N MET A 166 7.08 9.21 -14.42
CA MET A 166 6.21 10.05 -15.24
C MET A 166 5.91 11.34 -14.49
N ASN A 167 5.60 12.41 -15.22
CA ASN A 167 5.27 13.70 -14.64
C ASN A 167 3.86 14.11 -15.06
N ILE A 168 3.06 14.64 -14.12
CA ILE A 168 1.67 15.05 -14.34
C ILE A 168 1.40 16.42 -13.69
N GLY A 169 0.51 17.15 -14.34
CA GLY A 169 0.09 18.51 -13.96
C GLY A 169 0.84 19.58 -14.73
N GLU A 170 0.10 20.54 -15.28
CA GLU A 170 0.68 21.64 -16.07
C GLU A 170 1.45 22.63 -15.16
N SER A 171 0.93 22.87 -13.96
CA SER A 171 1.58 23.76 -12.98
C SER A 171 2.33 23.00 -11.89
N SER A 172 1.83 21.82 -11.43
CA SER A 172 2.46 21.09 -10.32
C SER A 172 3.64 20.24 -10.74
N HIS A 173 3.70 19.77 -12.00
CA HIS A 173 4.74 18.84 -12.49
C HIS A 173 5.06 17.72 -11.49
N THR A 174 4.02 17.09 -10.94
CA THR A 174 4.16 16.08 -9.89
C THR A 174 4.76 14.78 -10.44
N ASP A 175 5.84 14.31 -9.84
CA ASP A 175 6.48 13.06 -10.22
C ASP A 175 5.71 11.85 -9.71
N ILE A 176 5.59 10.84 -10.58
CA ILE A 176 4.91 9.58 -10.30
C ILE A 176 5.82 8.43 -10.70
N ALA A 177 6.02 7.47 -9.80
CA ALA A 177 6.74 6.26 -10.11
C ALA A 177 5.80 5.05 -10.22
N ILE A 178 5.93 4.28 -11.30
CA ILE A 178 5.24 3.02 -11.52
C ILE A 178 6.24 1.88 -11.28
N CYS A 179 6.01 1.09 -10.23
CA CYS A 179 6.89 0.00 -9.82
C CYS A 179 6.23 -1.36 -10.07
N TYR A 180 6.94 -2.28 -10.73
CA TYR A 180 6.44 -3.60 -11.07
C TYR A 180 7.57 -4.60 -11.38
N MET A 181 7.26 -5.92 -11.30
CA MET A 181 8.16 -6.98 -11.78
C MET A 181 7.88 -7.30 -13.25
N GLU A 182 8.88 -7.11 -14.14
CA GLU A 182 8.75 -7.29 -15.59
C GLU A 182 8.26 -8.69 -15.98
N ASN A 183 8.66 -9.74 -15.25
CA ASN A 183 8.30 -11.13 -15.54
C ASN A 183 7.01 -11.63 -14.86
N ARG A 184 6.33 -10.79 -14.08
CA ARG A 184 5.13 -11.18 -13.31
C ARG A 184 3.94 -10.27 -13.55
N VAL A 185 4.18 -9.05 -14.03
CA VAL A 185 3.13 -8.05 -14.27
C VAL A 185 2.21 -8.44 -15.41
N ASP A 186 0.94 -8.15 -15.28
CA ASP A 186 -0.02 -8.18 -16.39
C ASP A 186 0.28 -6.97 -17.31
N THR A 187 0.88 -7.26 -18.46
CA THR A 187 1.33 -6.24 -19.43
C THR A 187 0.18 -5.44 -20.03
N GLU A 188 -1.01 -6.06 -20.17
CA GLU A 188 -2.20 -5.37 -20.68
C GLU A 188 -2.68 -4.33 -19.64
N LEU A 189 -2.72 -4.73 -18.37
CA LEU A 189 -3.06 -3.82 -17.27
C LEU A 189 -2.04 -2.68 -17.15
N LEU A 190 -0.73 -2.99 -17.23
CA LEU A 190 0.34 -1.99 -17.17
C LEU A 190 0.18 -0.94 -18.27
N ASN A 191 -0.02 -1.37 -19.54
CA ASN A 191 -0.21 -0.46 -20.66
C ASN A 191 -1.49 0.37 -20.53
N ARG A 192 -2.55 -0.21 -19.95
CA ARG A 192 -3.79 0.51 -19.64
C ARG A 192 -3.56 1.60 -18.60
N ILE A 193 -2.79 1.31 -17.54
CA ILE A 193 -2.44 2.29 -16.50
C ILE A 193 -1.60 3.41 -17.10
N ARG A 194 -0.52 3.11 -17.83
CA ARG A 194 0.32 4.11 -18.52
C ARG A 194 -0.52 5.05 -19.41
N THR A 195 -1.38 4.45 -20.25
CA THR A 195 -2.23 5.22 -21.15
C THR A 195 -3.20 6.13 -20.39
N ARG A 196 -3.74 5.67 -19.26
CA ARG A 196 -4.64 6.50 -18.44
C ARG A 196 -3.88 7.63 -17.77
N ILE A 197 -2.72 7.37 -17.22
CA ILE A 197 -1.86 8.39 -16.59
C ILE A 197 -1.47 9.46 -17.64
N GLN A 198 -1.04 9.05 -18.83
CA GLN A 198 -0.68 9.97 -19.92
C GLN A 198 -1.85 10.83 -20.44
N LYS A 199 -3.09 10.37 -20.25
CA LYS A 199 -4.30 11.12 -20.64
C LYS A 199 -4.82 12.05 -19.55
N VAL A 200 -4.18 12.11 -18.39
CA VAL A 200 -4.57 13.04 -17.35
C VAL A 200 -4.11 14.44 -17.73
N HIS A 201 -5.06 15.32 -17.97
CA HIS A 201 -4.83 16.75 -18.23
C HIS A 201 -5.45 17.53 -17.09
N VAL A 202 -4.64 17.89 -16.12
CA VAL A 202 -5.02 18.71 -14.96
C VAL A 202 -3.95 19.76 -14.72
N ASP A 203 -4.34 20.90 -14.15
CA ASP A 203 -3.38 21.94 -13.80
C ASP A 203 -2.44 21.45 -12.68
N ALA A 204 -3.00 20.85 -11.63
CA ALA A 204 -2.24 20.33 -10.51
C ALA A 204 -2.92 19.10 -9.87
N LEU A 205 -2.11 18.17 -9.31
CA LEU A 205 -2.57 17.12 -8.44
C LEU A 205 -2.62 17.67 -7.00
N SER A 206 -3.67 18.41 -6.65
CA SER A 206 -3.76 19.15 -5.38
C SER A 206 -3.74 18.25 -4.13
N MET A 207 -4.32 17.04 -4.22
CA MET A 207 -4.30 16.01 -3.18
C MET A 207 -3.46 14.81 -3.60
N ASN A 208 -2.43 15.05 -4.41
CA ASN A 208 -1.41 14.10 -4.85
C ASN A 208 -2.00 12.75 -5.29
N GLN A 209 -1.82 11.68 -4.51
CA GLN A 209 -2.28 10.35 -4.90
C GLN A 209 -3.81 10.22 -5.01
N GLU A 210 -4.61 10.92 -4.16
CA GLU A 210 -6.07 10.88 -4.24
C GLU A 210 -6.56 11.54 -5.53
N SER A 211 -5.97 12.69 -5.89
CA SER A 211 -6.27 13.35 -7.17
C SER A 211 -5.91 12.45 -8.36
N LEU A 212 -4.78 11.74 -8.28
CA LEU A 212 -4.40 10.78 -9.30
C LEU A 212 -5.39 9.62 -9.39
N ALA A 213 -5.82 9.07 -8.24
CA ALA A 213 -6.80 7.98 -8.18
C ALA A 213 -8.11 8.36 -8.86
N GLU A 214 -8.62 9.55 -8.60
CA GLU A 214 -9.83 10.09 -9.25
C GLU A 214 -9.64 10.27 -10.76
N CYS A 215 -8.49 10.77 -11.20
CA CYS A 215 -8.20 10.95 -12.62
C CYS A 215 -8.06 9.62 -13.37
N ILE A 216 -7.41 8.62 -12.78
CA ILE A 216 -7.18 7.33 -13.43
C ILE A 216 -8.48 6.53 -13.52
N TYR A 217 -9.32 6.59 -12.50
CA TYR A 217 -10.55 5.83 -12.44
C TYR A 217 -11.67 6.60 -11.78
N PRO A 218 -12.51 7.31 -12.55
CA PRO A 218 -13.59 8.11 -12.01
C PRO A 218 -14.57 7.22 -11.23
N HIS A 219 -14.79 7.58 -9.98
CA HIS A 219 -15.78 6.94 -9.13
C HIS A 219 -17.19 7.23 -9.63
N LYS A 220 -18.04 6.20 -9.64
CA LYS A 220 -19.47 6.42 -9.82
C LYS A 220 -20.02 6.98 -8.51
N TRP A 221 -20.63 8.15 -8.56
CA TRP A 221 -21.13 8.89 -7.40
C TRP A 221 -22.00 8.04 -6.42
N PHE A 222 -22.75 7.07 -6.93
CA PHE A 222 -23.65 6.22 -6.13
C PHE A 222 -22.95 4.96 -5.56
N ASN A 223 -21.71 4.66 -5.91
CA ASN A 223 -21.00 3.48 -5.43
C ASN A 223 -19.87 3.90 -4.48
N PRO A 224 -20.03 3.76 -3.16
CA PRO A 224 -19.07 4.24 -2.18
C PRO A 224 -17.88 3.29 -1.96
N PHE A 225 -17.84 2.11 -2.59
CA PHE A 225 -16.76 1.14 -2.37
C PHE A 225 -15.44 1.60 -3.00
N PRO A 226 -14.31 1.57 -2.24
CA PRO A 226 -13.01 1.97 -2.72
C PRO A 226 -12.54 1.14 -3.90
N LYS A 227 -11.75 1.73 -4.79
CA LYS A 227 -11.23 1.10 -6.01
C LYS A 227 -9.78 0.69 -5.90
N PHE A 228 -9.07 1.30 -4.98
CA PHE A 228 -7.65 1.16 -4.77
C PHE A 228 -7.37 0.72 -3.33
N ARG A 229 -6.28 0.00 -3.15
CA ARG A 229 -5.69 -0.24 -1.85
C ARG A 229 -4.53 0.71 -1.69
N PHE A 230 -4.53 1.46 -0.61
CA PHE A 230 -3.40 2.29 -0.21
C PHE A 230 -2.64 1.61 0.93
N SER A 231 -1.32 1.74 0.96
CA SER A 231 -0.49 1.26 2.05
C SER A 231 0.66 2.22 2.31
N GLU A 232 0.88 2.56 3.56
CA GLU A 232 2.03 3.35 4.02
C GLU A 232 3.28 2.48 4.23
N ARG A 233 3.19 1.18 3.91
CA ARG A 233 4.21 0.17 4.23
C ARG A 233 4.99 -0.29 3.01
N PRO A 234 6.33 -0.08 3.01
CA PRO A 234 7.19 -0.59 1.94
C PRO A 234 7.27 -2.12 1.86
N ASP A 235 7.13 -2.83 2.99
CA ASP A 235 7.14 -4.31 3.01
C ASP A 235 5.89 -4.89 2.35
N THR A 236 4.70 -4.36 2.64
CA THR A 236 3.44 -4.74 1.99
C THR A 236 3.49 -4.46 0.48
N SER A 237 3.99 -3.27 0.10
CA SER A 237 4.13 -2.88 -1.31
C SER A 237 5.11 -3.78 -2.06
N ALA A 238 6.27 -4.10 -1.46
CA ALA A 238 7.25 -5.01 -2.05
C ALA A 238 6.69 -6.44 -2.20
N ALA A 239 5.96 -6.96 -1.21
CA ALA A 239 5.29 -8.25 -1.31
C ALA A 239 4.27 -8.26 -2.46
N SER A 240 3.46 -7.21 -2.58
CA SER A 240 2.47 -7.07 -3.66
C SER A 240 3.13 -7.01 -5.06
N ILE A 241 4.26 -6.33 -5.21
CA ILE A 241 5.05 -6.32 -6.45
C ILE A 241 5.53 -7.74 -6.81
N LEU A 242 6.01 -8.49 -5.82
CA LEU A 242 6.47 -9.87 -6.03
C LEU A 242 5.31 -10.83 -6.39
N GLU A 243 4.08 -10.50 -6.04
CA GLU A 243 2.86 -11.21 -6.46
C GLU A 243 2.39 -10.82 -7.86
N GLY A 244 3.02 -9.83 -8.51
CA GLY A 244 2.71 -9.36 -9.86
C GLY A 244 1.80 -8.12 -9.91
N ASN A 245 1.52 -7.50 -8.77
CA ASN A 245 0.80 -6.24 -8.72
C ASN A 245 1.68 -5.06 -9.17
N ILE A 246 1.02 -3.98 -9.55
CA ILE A 246 1.63 -2.70 -9.93
C ILE A 246 1.46 -1.75 -8.75
N ILE A 247 2.54 -1.10 -8.37
CA ILE A 247 2.53 -0.07 -7.33
C ILE A 247 2.73 1.29 -8.00
N ILE A 248 1.91 2.26 -7.61
CA ILE A 248 2.10 3.66 -7.99
C ILE A 248 2.45 4.46 -6.75
N LEU A 249 3.58 5.15 -6.82
CA LEU A 249 4.03 6.12 -5.84
C LEU A 249 3.86 7.52 -6.44
N VAL A 250 3.38 8.46 -5.66
CA VAL A 250 3.20 9.86 -6.06
C VAL A 250 4.04 10.71 -5.13
N ASP A 251 4.78 11.66 -5.68
CA ASP A 251 5.57 12.59 -4.86
C ASP A 251 4.66 13.39 -3.90
N ASN A 252 5.20 13.77 -2.75
CA ASN A 252 4.48 14.39 -1.65
C ASN A 252 3.37 13.51 -1.03
N SER A 253 3.44 12.18 -1.19
CA SER A 253 2.47 11.23 -0.61
C SER A 253 3.19 10.12 0.16
N PRO A 254 2.89 9.94 1.46
CA PRO A 254 3.53 8.92 2.29
C PRO A 254 2.88 7.54 2.15
N SER A 255 2.26 7.25 1.02
CA SER A 255 1.64 5.95 0.78
C SER A 255 1.72 5.52 -0.68
N ALA A 256 1.58 4.22 -0.91
CA ALA A 256 1.61 3.58 -2.20
C ALA A 256 0.21 3.11 -2.61
N MET A 257 -0.15 3.30 -3.88
CA MET A 257 -1.37 2.78 -4.48
C MET A 257 -1.09 1.40 -5.09
N ILE A 258 -1.78 0.37 -4.64
CA ILE A 258 -1.62 -1.02 -5.07
C ILE A 258 -2.70 -1.39 -6.11
N LEU A 259 -2.31 -1.95 -7.23
CA LEU A 259 -3.17 -2.26 -8.38
C LEU A 259 -2.86 -3.65 -8.96
N PRO A 260 -3.87 -4.42 -9.36
CA PRO A 260 -5.30 -4.22 -9.14
C PRO A 260 -5.69 -4.58 -7.71
N SER A 261 -6.77 -4.02 -7.18
CA SER A 261 -7.25 -4.35 -5.83
C SER A 261 -8.69 -4.84 -5.86
N SER A 262 -8.93 -5.99 -5.22
CA SER A 262 -10.26 -6.53 -4.91
C SER A 262 -10.68 -6.15 -3.47
N VAL A 263 -11.91 -6.41 -3.10
CA VAL A 263 -12.37 -6.20 -1.71
C VAL A 263 -11.55 -7.03 -0.71
N PHE A 264 -11.12 -8.23 -1.09
CA PHE A 264 -10.28 -9.09 -0.24
C PHE A 264 -8.89 -8.49 0.00
N ASP A 265 -8.30 -7.88 -1.04
CA ASP A 265 -7.01 -7.20 -0.92
C ASP A 265 -7.11 -5.98 0.01
N ILE A 266 -8.25 -5.29 0.01
CA ILE A 266 -8.48 -4.11 0.87
C ILE A 266 -8.69 -4.51 2.34
N ILE A 267 -9.25 -5.70 2.61
CA ILE A 267 -9.47 -6.21 3.98
C ILE A 267 -8.18 -6.81 4.57
N GLU A 268 -7.23 -7.22 3.73
CA GLU A 268 -6.00 -7.90 4.14
C GLU A 268 -5.01 -6.94 4.80
N GLU A 269 -4.37 -7.38 5.88
CA GLU A 269 -3.34 -6.64 6.64
C GLU A 269 -1.98 -7.34 6.68
N ALA A 270 -0.92 -6.54 6.89
CA ALA A 270 0.43 -7.05 7.03
C ALA A 270 0.60 -7.99 8.23
N ASP A 271 -0.12 -7.73 9.33
CA ASP A 271 -0.08 -8.58 10.53
C ASP A 271 -0.46 -10.04 10.26
N ASP A 272 -1.30 -10.32 9.27
CA ASP A 272 -1.66 -11.68 8.89
C ASP A 272 -0.43 -12.53 8.54
N TYR A 273 0.60 -11.89 7.98
CA TYR A 273 1.83 -12.54 7.54
C TYR A 273 2.92 -12.60 8.62
N TYR A 274 2.87 -11.71 9.60
CA TYR A 274 3.85 -11.67 10.69
C TYR A 274 3.55 -12.66 11.82
N PHE A 275 2.29 -13.10 11.95
CA PHE A 275 1.92 -14.12 12.93
C PHE A 275 2.00 -15.56 12.36
N PRO A 276 2.01 -16.59 13.21
CA PRO A 276 1.92 -18.00 12.77
C PRO A 276 0.66 -18.25 11.92
N PRO A 277 0.66 -19.27 11.03
CA PRO A 277 -0.45 -19.53 10.10
C PRO A 277 -1.83 -19.65 10.76
N LEU A 278 -1.92 -20.26 11.93
CA LEU A 278 -3.18 -20.38 12.66
C LEU A 278 -3.71 -19.02 13.11
N THR A 279 -2.86 -18.20 13.71
CA THR A 279 -3.21 -16.85 14.18
C THR A 279 -3.55 -15.93 13.00
N GLY A 280 -2.74 -15.95 11.93
CA GLY A 280 -3.03 -15.16 10.73
C GLY A 280 -4.36 -15.56 10.06
N THR A 281 -4.67 -16.87 10.03
CA THR A 281 -5.97 -17.37 9.54
C THR A 281 -7.11 -16.88 10.43
N TYR A 282 -6.95 -16.96 11.75
CA TYR A 282 -7.95 -16.45 12.69
C TYR A 282 -8.22 -14.95 12.48
N LEU A 283 -7.18 -14.14 12.32
CA LEU A 283 -7.33 -12.69 12.07
C LEU A 283 -8.09 -12.40 10.77
N ARG A 284 -7.78 -13.12 9.68
CA ARG A 284 -8.51 -12.99 8.40
C ARG A 284 -9.98 -13.35 8.52
N LEU A 285 -10.28 -14.47 9.17
CA LEU A 285 -11.67 -14.88 9.41
C LEU A 285 -12.41 -13.87 10.31
N SER A 286 -11.75 -13.37 11.36
CA SER A 286 -12.32 -12.36 12.24
C SER A 286 -12.66 -11.08 11.48
N ARG A 287 -11.77 -10.58 10.59
CA ARG A 287 -12.06 -9.40 9.77
C ARG A 287 -13.22 -9.65 8.79
N THR A 288 -13.30 -10.85 8.23
CA THR A 288 -14.45 -11.22 7.38
C THR A 288 -15.76 -11.18 8.18
N VAL A 289 -15.76 -11.71 9.39
CA VAL A 289 -16.94 -11.64 10.28
C VAL A 289 -17.27 -10.18 10.64
N ILE A 290 -16.26 -9.39 10.99
CA ILE A 290 -16.39 -7.95 11.29
C ILE A 290 -17.01 -7.18 10.11
N PHE A 291 -16.59 -7.47 8.88
CA PHE A 291 -17.18 -6.89 7.67
C PHE A 291 -18.71 -7.13 7.60
N PHE A 292 -19.15 -8.36 7.83
CA PHE A 292 -20.57 -8.70 7.82
C PHE A 292 -21.31 -8.09 9.02
N LEU A 293 -20.73 -8.09 10.21
CA LEU A 293 -21.31 -7.45 11.39
C LEU A 293 -21.50 -5.95 11.17
N THR A 294 -20.51 -5.28 10.61
CA THR A 294 -20.58 -3.85 10.32
C THR A 294 -21.75 -3.52 9.38
N LEU A 295 -22.07 -4.38 8.43
CA LEU A 295 -23.13 -4.14 7.46
C LEU A 295 -24.52 -4.56 7.97
N PHE A 296 -24.63 -5.71 8.61
CA PHE A 296 -25.91 -6.37 8.84
C PHE A 296 -26.44 -6.33 10.27
N LEU A 297 -25.58 -6.11 11.29
CA LEU A 297 -25.95 -6.31 12.69
C LEU A 297 -27.16 -5.43 13.10
N THR A 298 -27.06 -4.13 12.92
CA THR A 298 -28.12 -3.19 13.34
C THR A 298 -29.36 -3.26 12.44
N PRO A 299 -29.30 -3.43 11.09
CA PRO A 299 -30.48 -3.63 10.28
C PRO A 299 -31.22 -4.93 10.59
N LEU A 300 -30.49 -6.02 10.84
CA LEU A 300 -31.08 -7.30 11.22
C LEU A 300 -31.76 -7.23 12.59
N TRP A 301 -31.09 -6.57 13.55
CA TRP A 301 -31.69 -6.34 14.86
C TRP A 301 -32.96 -5.49 14.77
N LEU A 302 -32.96 -4.41 13.99
CA LEU A 302 -34.15 -3.59 13.75
C LEU A 302 -35.27 -4.43 13.13
N LEU A 303 -34.96 -5.30 12.18
CA LEU A 303 -35.95 -6.22 11.58
C LEU A 303 -36.58 -7.15 12.63
N PHE A 304 -35.81 -7.69 13.56
CA PHE A 304 -36.31 -8.50 14.65
C PHE A 304 -37.20 -7.69 15.62
N MET A 305 -36.83 -6.44 15.90
CA MET A 305 -37.64 -5.56 16.76
C MET A 305 -38.96 -5.19 16.11
N GLN A 306 -39.04 -5.10 14.78
CA GLN A 306 -40.30 -4.91 14.06
C GLN A 306 -41.17 -6.19 14.00
N ASN A 307 -40.56 -7.37 14.19
CA ASN A 307 -41.23 -8.67 14.13
C ASN A 307 -40.90 -9.52 15.37
N PRO A 308 -41.38 -9.14 16.58
CA PRO A 308 -40.98 -9.82 17.82
C PRO A 308 -41.35 -11.30 17.86
N GLY A 309 -42.39 -11.72 17.10
CA GLY A 309 -42.77 -13.11 16.97
C GLY A 309 -41.78 -14.03 16.25
N TRP A 310 -40.79 -13.47 15.55
CA TRP A 310 -39.74 -14.25 14.90
C TRP A 310 -38.56 -14.58 15.84
N ILE A 311 -38.51 -13.95 17.01
CA ILE A 311 -37.46 -14.15 17.96
C ILE A 311 -37.70 -15.42 18.77
N PRO A 312 -36.88 -16.47 18.59
CA PRO A 312 -37.01 -17.68 19.39
C PRO A 312 -36.66 -17.40 20.86
N GLU A 313 -37.15 -18.23 21.77
CA GLU A 313 -36.98 -18.02 23.21
C GLU A 313 -35.52 -17.93 23.67
N TRP A 314 -34.61 -18.69 23.03
CA TRP A 314 -33.16 -18.65 23.35
C TRP A 314 -32.48 -17.34 22.92
N LEU A 315 -33.11 -16.57 22.04
CA LEU A 315 -32.67 -15.21 21.63
C LEU A 315 -33.48 -14.10 22.31
N ALA A 316 -34.33 -14.39 23.28
CA ALA A 316 -35.18 -13.39 23.93
C ALA A 316 -34.39 -12.22 24.53
N PHE A 317 -33.14 -12.43 24.87
CA PHE A 317 -32.22 -11.40 25.42
C PHE A 317 -31.90 -10.24 24.44
N ILE A 318 -32.20 -10.39 23.13
CA ILE A 318 -32.00 -9.31 22.16
C ILE A 318 -33.14 -8.30 22.14
N ARG A 319 -34.27 -8.62 22.80
CA ARG A 319 -35.44 -7.73 22.84
C ARG A 319 -35.14 -6.50 23.67
N VAL A 320 -35.74 -5.38 23.23
CA VAL A 320 -35.72 -4.17 24.03
C VAL A 320 -36.58 -4.39 25.28
N THR A 321 -35.96 -4.16 26.44
CA THR A 321 -36.61 -4.30 27.75
C THR A 321 -37.04 -2.95 28.32
N ASP A 322 -36.34 -1.88 27.95
CA ASP A 322 -36.59 -0.52 28.38
C ASP A 322 -37.80 0.09 27.66
N GLU A 323 -38.44 1.08 28.27
CA GLU A 323 -39.53 1.82 27.62
C GLU A 323 -39.01 2.62 26.42
N ILE A 324 -39.70 2.47 25.27
CA ILE A 324 -39.28 3.10 24.02
C ILE A 324 -39.93 4.48 23.89
N HIS A 325 -39.20 5.55 24.22
CA HIS A 325 -39.67 6.93 24.08
C HIS A 325 -39.44 7.49 22.68
N VAL A 326 -38.35 7.10 22.05
CA VAL A 326 -37.95 7.48 20.69
C VAL A 326 -37.91 6.23 19.82
N ALA A 327 -38.51 6.25 18.64
CA ALA A 327 -38.51 5.07 17.77
C ALA A 327 -37.07 4.61 17.45
N LEU A 328 -36.83 3.28 17.47
CA LEU A 328 -35.51 2.68 17.37
C LEU A 328 -34.72 3.13 16.14
N ILE A 329 -35.40 3.36 15.02
CA ILE A 329 -34.72 3.86 13.80
C ILE A 329 -34.10 5.24 14.02
N TYR A 330 -34.81 6.14 14.71
CA TYR A 330 -34.24 7.48 14.98
C TYR A 330 -33.07 7.40 15.95
N GLN A 331 -33.19 6.52 16.96
CA GLN A 331 -32.06 6.27 17.88
C GLN A 331 -30.81 5.81 17.12
N LEU A 332 -30.94 4.81 16.24
CA LEU A 332 -29.85 4.29 15.43
C LEU A 332 -29.24 5.36 14.51
N LEU A 333 -30.07 6.14 13.81
CA LEU A 333 -29.57 7.18 12.88
C LEU A 333 -28.90 8.35 13.62
N ILE A 334 -29.44 8.76 14.78
CA ILE A 334 -28.82 9.81 15.60
C ILE A 334 -27.45 9.33 16.11
N LEU A 335 -27.35 8.08 16.57
CA LEU A 335 -26.10 7.49 17.02
C LEU A 335 -25.07 7.35 15.89
N GLU A 336 -25.49 6.97 14.67
CA GLU A 336 -24.61 6.97 13.51
C GLU A 336 -23.96 8.34 13.26
N PHE A 337 -24.78 9.41 13.36
CA PHE A 337 -24.31 10.78 13.19
C PHE A 337 -23.45 11.25 14.36
N ALA A 338 -23.82 10.92 15.60
CA ALA A 338 -23.08 11.28 16.80
C ALA A 338 -21.68 10.64 16.83
N ILE A 339 -21.57 9.37 16.40
CA ILE A 339 -20.30 8.66 16.29
C ILE A 339 -19.38 9.31 15.26
N ASP A 340 -19.91 9.76 14.11
CA ASP A 340 -19.10 10.53 13.15
C ASP A 340 -18.66 11.85 13.71
N GLY A 341 -19.54 12.55 14.43
CA GLY A 341 -19.19 13.78 15.14
C GLY A 341 -18.03 13.57 16.13
N LEU A 342 -18.05 12.47 16.89
CA LEU A 342 -16.95 12.11 17.78
C LEU A 342 -15.67 11.80 17.02
N ARG A 343 -15.74 11.11 15.89
CA ARG A 343 -14.58 10.82 15.03
C ARG A 343 -13.96 12.11 14.49
N LEU A 344 -14.78 13.02 13.95
CA LEU A 344 -14.32 14.33 13.45
C LEU A 344 -13.73 15.19 14.57
N ALA A 345 -14.37 15.17 15.76
CA ALA A 345 -13.84 15.86 16.93
C ALA A 345 -12.47 15.30 17.36
N ALA A 346 -12.30 13.96 17.33
CA ALA A 346 -11.04 13.31 17.71
C ALA A 346 -9.88 13.69 16.75
N VAL A 347 -10.15 13.81 15.44
CA VAL A 347 -9.15 14.23 14.46
C VAL A 347 -8.73 15.69 14.65
N ASN A 348 -9.68 16.56 14.96
CA ASN A 348 -9.44 18.01 15.09
C ASN A 348 -8.99 18.44 16.50
N THR A 349 -8.98 17.52 17.47
CA THR A 349 -8.66 17.85 18.86
C THR A 349 -7.19 17.58 19.17
N PRO A 350 -6.44 18.53 19.77
CA PRO A 350 -5.09 18.28 20.22
C PRO A 350 -5.03 17.07 21.17
N SER A 351 -3.96 16.28 21.10
CA SER A 351 -3.79 15.04 21.86
C SER A 351 -4.03 15.17 23.37
N MET A 352 -3.73 16.34 23.94
CA MET A 352 -3.97 16.66 25.37
C MET A 352 -5.45 16.65 25.75
N LEU A 353 -6.36 16.95 24.82
CA LEU A 353 -7.81 17.04 25.05
C LEU A 353 -8.56 15.76 24.61
N THR A 354 -7.90 14.82 23.95
CA THR A 354 -8.53 13.59 23.46
C THR A 354 -9.09 12.73 24.60
N THR A 355 -8.35 12.60 25.69
CA THR A 355 -8.82 11.85 26.88
C THR A 355 -10.03 12.50 27.56
N PRO A 356 -10.02 13.81 27.87
CA PRO A 356 -11.21 14.50 28.40
C PRO A 356 -12.41 14.38 27.47
N LEU A 357 -12.24 14.54 26.16
CA LEU A 357 -13.32 14.40 25.19
C LEU A 357 -13.93 12.99 25.22
N SER A 358 -13.10 11.94 25.29
CA SER A 358 -13.56 10.56 25.36
C SER A 358 -14.37 10.28 26.63
N VAL A 359 -13.95 10.84 27.77
CA VAL A 359 -14.68 10.70 29.05
C VAL A 359 -16.03 11.41 28.98
N ILE A 360 -16.06 12.66 28.49
CA ILE A 360 -17.31 13.42 28.32
C ILE A 360 -18.25 12.69 27.37
N ALA A 361 -17.73 12.21 26.23
CA ALA A 361 -18.53 11.44 25.27
C ALA A 361 -19.11 10.17 25.91
N GLY A 362 -18.34 9.42 26.67
CA GLY A 362 -18.79 8.22 27.37
C GLY A 362 -19.89 8.51 28.40
N ILE A 363 -19.78 9.60 29.15
CA ILE A 363 -20.77 10.01 30.15
C ILE A 363 -22.05 10.55 29.47
N VAL A 364 -21.90 11.47 28.52
CA VAL A 364 -23.04 12.17 27.91
C VAL A 364 -23.81 11.25 26.97
N LEU A 365 -23.12 10.62 26.02
CA LEU A 365 -23.76 9.72 25.03
C LEU A 365 -24.08 8.34 25.62
N GLY A 366 -23.33 7.87 26.60
CA GLY A 366 -23.60 6.60 27.26
C GLY A 366 -24.63 6.73 28.37
N GLU A 367 -24.21 7.20 29.54
CA GLU A 367 -24.99 7.11 30.75
C GLU A 367 -26.20 8.06 30.77
N TYR A 368 -25.98 9.34 30.46
CA TYR A 368 -27.06 10.34 30.56
C TYR A 368 -28.11 10.17 29.46
N SER A 369 -27.73 9.78 28.26
CA SER A 369 -28.67 9.61 27.16
C SER A 369 -29.65 8.45 27.40
N VAL A 370 -29.20 7.37 28.06
CA VAL A 370 -30.06 6.26 28.49
C VAL A 370 -30.91 6.67 29.66
N LYS A 371 -30.34 7.29 30.71
CA LYS A 371 -31.11 7.76 31.89
C LYS A 371 -32.19 8.79 31.54
N SER A 372 -31.97 9.61 30.52
CA SER A 372 -32.94 10.59 30.05
C SER A 372 -34.03 9.99 29.12
N GLY A 373 -33.93 8.71 28.79
CA GLY A 373 -34.87 8.01 27.92
C GLY A 373 -34.74 8.33 26.42
N TRP A 374 -33.64 8.99 26.01
CA TRP A 374 -33.39 9.24 24.58
C TRP A 374 -33.01 7.99 23.81
N PHE A 375 -32.20 7.11 24.43
CA PHE A 375 -31.76 5.84 23.85
C PHE A 375 -32.05 4.69 24.80
N ASN A 376 -32.40 3.54 24.21
CA ASN A 376 -32.51 2.28 24.92
C ASN A 376 -31.11 1.66 25.10
N SER A 377 -30.90 0.96 26.20
CA SER A 377 -29.64 0.30 26.55
C SER A 377 -29.18 -0.67 25.46
N GLU A 378 -30.10 -1.42 24.88
CA GLU A 378 -29.85 -2.37 23.79
C GLU A 378 -29.44 -1.67 22.50
N THR A 379 -30.06 -0.53 22.15
CA THR A 379 -29.65 0.26 20.98
C THR A 379 -28.22 0.73 21.12
N MET A 380 -27.86 1.23 22.33
CA MET A 380 -26.48 1.66 22.64
C MET A 380 -25.51 0.50 22.51
N LEU A 381 -25.84 -0.69 23.01
CA LEU A 381 -25.01 -1.88 22.95
C LEU A 381 -24.73 -2.30 21.50
N TYR A 382 -25.77 -2.43 20.65
CA TYR A 382 -25.59 -2.83 19.26
C TYR A 382 -24.82 -1.78 18.45
N MET A 383 -25.05 -0.50 18.71
CA MET A 383 -24.28 0.56 18.06
C MET A 383 -22.80 0.57 18.53
N ALA A 384 -22.52 0.24 19.78
CA ALA A 384 -21.15 0.09 20.26
C ALA A 384 -20.43 -1.05 19.55
N PHE A 385 -21.05 -2.23 19.39
CA PHE A 385 -20.46 -3.35 18.63
C PHE A 385 -20.17 -2.97 17.19
N VAL A 386 -21.12 -2.34 16.50
CA VAL A 386 -20.95 -1.93 15.11
C VAL A 386 -19.88 -0.84 14.97
N THR A 387 -19.78 0.06 15.94
CA THR A 387 -18.75 1.11 15.95
C THR A 387 -17.36 0.52 16.11
N ILE A 388 -17.19 -0.42 17.07
CA ILE A 388 -15.91 -1.15 17.25
C ILE A 388 -15.57 -1.93 15.99
N ALA A 389 -16.56 -2.63 15.41
CA ALA A 389 -16.37 -3.35 14.15
C ALA A 389 -15.94 -2.42 13.02
N ASN A 390 -16.55 -1.25 12.87
CA ASN A 390 -16.17 -0.27 11.85
C ASN A 390 -14.77 0.32 12.07
N TYR A 391 -14.36 0.57 13.31
CA TYR A 391 -13.00 1.05 13.63
C TYR A 391 -11.92 -0.03 13.45
N SER A 392 -12.31 -1.30 13.48
CA SER A 392 -11.39 -2.41 13.22
C SER A 392 -11.16 -2.68 11.73
N MET A 393 -11.77 -1.89 10.83
CA MET A 393 -11.53 -2.00 9.39
C MET A 393 -10.19 -1.37 9.01
N THR A 394 -9.46 -2.06 8.13
CA THR A 394 -8.15 -1.63 7.61
C THR A 394 -8.23 -0.34 6.78
N SER A 395 -9.29 -0.22 5.98
CA SER A 395 -9.54 0.95 5.12
C SER A 395 -10.67 1.80 5.67
N PHE A 396 -10.40 3.07 5.92
CA PHE A 396 -11.44 4.04 6.30
C PHE A 396 -12.52 4.20 5.24
N GLU A 397 -12.13 4.19 3.96
CA GLU A 397 -13.06 4.28 2.84
C GLU A 397 -14.02 3.09 2.81
N LEU A 398 -13.50 1.87 3.02
CA LEU A 398 -14.32 0.67 3.12
C LEU A 398 -15.26 0.76 4.32
N GLY A 399 -14.78 1.26 5.47
CA GLY A 399 -15.60 1.50 6.66
C GLY A 399 -16.77 2.44 6.39
N TYR A 400 -16.54 3.57 5.70
CA TYR A 400 -17.61 4.50 5.29
C TYR A 400 -18.54 3.88 4.23
N ALA A 401 -18.02 3.13 3.27
CA ALA A 401 -18.83 2.44 2.28
C ALA A 401 -19.84 1.47 2.95
N LEU A 402 -19.36 0.67 3.90
CA LEU A 402 -20.21 -0.23 4.68
C LEU A 402 -21.24 0.54 5.53
N LYS A 403 -20.82 1.66 6.13
CA LYS A 403 -21.73 2.53 6.87
C LYS A 403 -22.86 3.07 6.00
N PHE A 404 -22.56 3.61 4.82
CA PHE A 404 -23.57 4.12 3.90
C PHE A 404 -24.56 3.02 3.46
N MET A 405 -24.04 1.82 3.18
CA MET A 405 -24.89 0.68 2.87
C MET A 405 -25.73 0.25 4.06
N ARG A 406 -25.18 0.27 5.29
CA ARG A 406 -25.93 -0.02 6.52
C ARG A 406 -27.05 0.98 6.78
N VAL A 407 -26.79 2.28 6.64
CA VAL A 407 -27.80 3.34 6.79
C VAL A 407 -28.92 3.16 5.76
N LEU A 408 -28.57 2.84 4.51
CA LEU A 408 -29.56 2.53 3.47
C LEU A 408 -30.40 1.30 3.85
N LEU A 409 -29.76 0.23 4.33
CA LEU A 409 -30.47 -0.97 4.83
C LEU A 409 -31.40 -0.64 5.98
N LEU A 410 -30.97 0.16 6.97
CA LEU A 410 -31.80 0.60 8.10
C LEU A 410 -33.09 1.31 7.62
N ILE A 411 -32.91 2.29 6.72
CA ILE A 411 -34.00 3.07 6.18
C ILE A 411 -35.01 2.17 5.42
N LEU A 412 -34.51 1.33 4.51
CA LEU A 412 -35.35 0.43 3.75
C LEU A 412 -36.05 -0.61 4.64
N THR A 413 -35.34 -1.17 5.62
CA THR A 413 -35.93 -2.12 6.59
C THR A 413 -37.02 -1.45 7.40
N PHE A 414 -36.82 -0.20 7.83
CA PHE A 414 -37.84 0.52 8.60
C PHE A 414 -39.16 0.69 7.83
N PHE A 415 -39.09 1.10 6.56
CA PHE A 415 -40.30 1.36 5.77
C PHE A 415 -40.96 0.12 5.17
N LEU A 416 -40.14 -0.86 4.73
CA LEU A 416 -40.61 -2.03 3.98
C LEU A 416 -40.44 -3.36 4.73
N ASN A 417 -40.02 -3.32 5.99
CA ASN A 417 -39.81 -4.49 6.83
C ASN A 417 -38.86 -5.51 6.13
N LEU A 418 -39.22 -6.79 6.08
CA LEU A 418 -38.44 -7.85 5.45
C LEU A 418 -38.07 -7.55 3.98
N TRP A 419 -39.01 -7.04 3.21
CA TRP A 419 -38.75 -6.70 1.81
C TRP A 419 -37.74 -5.57 1.66
N GLY A 420 -37.75 -4.63 2.59
CA GLY A 420 -36.73 -3.56 2.67
C GLY A 420 -35.33 -4.09 2.98
N PHE A 421 -35.25 -5.03 3.93
CA PHE A 421 -33.99 -5.69 4.25
C PHE A 421 -33.46 -6.48 3.06
N ILE A 422 -34.30 -7.23 2.36
CA ILE A 422 -33.92 -7.97 1.15
C ILE A 422 -33.45 -7.00 0.04
N ALA A 423 -34.27 -5.97 -0.24
CA ALA A 423 -33.92 -4.98 -1.26
C ALA A 423 -32.59 -4.23 -0.96
N GLY A 424 -32.39 -3.79 0.27
CA GLY A 424 -31.16 -3.14 0.70
C GLY A 424 -29.95 -4.06 0.59
N THR A 425 -30.12 -5.33 0.97
CA THR A 425 -29.06 -6.35 0.81
C THR A 425 -28.72 -6.57 -0.66
N LEU A 426 -29.72 -6.68 -1.54
CA LEU A 426 -29.50 -6.82 -2.98
C LEU A 426 -28.80 -5.59 -3.58
N ILE A 427 -29.13 -4.38 -3.13
CA ILE A 427 -28.45 -3.15 -3.54
C ILE A 427 -26.99 -3.19 -3.08
N ALA A 428 -26.69 -3.51 -1.82
CA ALA A 428 -25.32 -3.57 -1.28
C ALA A 428 -24.51 -4.63 -2.02
N VAL A 429 -25.03 -5.83 -2.22
CA VAL A 429 -24.40 -6.90 -3.00
C VAL A 429 -24.23 -6.47 -4.47
N GLY A 430 -25.24 -5.84 -5.06
CA GLY A 430 -25.16 -5.28 -6.42
C GLY A 430 -24.04 -4.26 -6.57
N CYS A 431 -23.90 -3.33 -5.61
CA CYS A 431 -22.79 -2.36 -5.61
C CYS A 431 -21.42 -3.03 -5.56
N LEU A 432 -21.28 -4.16 -4.85
CA LEU A 432 -20.05 -4.96 -4.82
C LEU A 432 -19.80 -5.73 -6.12
N VAL A 433 -20.83 -6.44 -6.63
CA VAL A 433 -20.73 -7.30 -7.83
C VAL A 433 -20.48 -6.50 -9.10
N PHE A 434 -21.22 -5.39 -9.28
CA PHE A 434 -21.09 -4.53 -10.47
C PHE A 434 -19.90 -3.55 -10.36
N ASN A 435 -19.22 -3.53 -9.23
CA ASN A 435 -17.97 -2.83 -9.09
C ASN A 435 -16.86 -3.60 -9.86
N ARG A 436 -16.08 -2.90 -10.67
CA ARG A 436 -14.97 -3.50 -11.41
C ARG A 436 -13.66 -2.85 -10.99
N THR A 437 -12.61 -3.66 -10.92
CA THR A 437 -11.25 -3.20 -10.70
C THR A 437 -10.74 -2.47 -11.94
N ILE A 438 -9.62 -1.75 -11.82
CA ILE A 438 -8.97 -1.09 -12.96
C ILE A 438 -8.55 -2.08 -14.06
N ALA A 439 -8.26 -3.34 -13.69
CA ALA A 439 -7.99 -4.44 -14.61
C ALA A 439 -9.25 -4.94 -15.36
N GLY A 440 -10.45 -4.43 -15.04
CA GLY A 440 -11.70 -4.91 -15.60
C GLY A 440 -12.22 -6.22 -14.98
N LYS A 441 -11.48 -6.82 -14.04
CA LYS A 441 -11.90 -7.99 -13.26
C LYS A 441 -12.96 -7.62 -12.23
N SER A 442 -13.73 -8.61 -11.76
CA SER A 442 -14.71 -8.40 -10.71
C SER A 442 -14.05 -7.94 -9.40
N TYR A 443 -14.66 -6.96 -8.74
CA TYR A 443 -14.19 -6.43 -7.45
C TYR A 443 -14.23 -7.48 -6.32
N ILE A 444 -15.16 -8.44 -6.42
CA ILE A 444 -15.31 -9.55 -5.47
C ILE A 444 -14.61 -10.83 -5.95
N TYR A 445 -13.66 -10.74 -6.89
CA TYR A 445 -12.81 -11.88 -7.21
C TYR A 445 -12.06 -12.34 -5.96
N PRO A 446 -11.99 -13.66 -5.65
CA PRO A 446 -12.32 -14.85 -6.45
C PRO A 446 -13.75 -15.46 -6.23
N LEU A 447 -14.70 -14.71 -5.68
CA LEU A 447 -16.08 -15.20 -5.58
C LEU A 447 -16.82 -15.16 -6.91
N ILE A 448 -16.54 -14.14 -7.77
CA ILE A 448 -17.11 -14.03 -9.12
C ILE A 448 -15.99 -13.61 -10.09
N PRO A 449 -15.61 -14.46 -11.06
CA PRO A 449 -15.96 -15.89 -11.18
C PRO A 449 -15.42 -16.71 -10.02
N PHE A 450 -16.10 -17.79 -9.67
CA PHE A 450 -15.76 -18.59 -8.50
C PHE A 450 -14.50 -19.43 -8.73
N HIS A 451 -13.46 -19.22 -7.93
CA HIS A 451 -12.22 -19.98 -7.91
C HIS A 451 -11.87 -20.42 -6.50
N TRP A 452 -12.18 -21.68 -6.16
CA TRP A 452 -12.00 -22.21 -4.79
C TRP A 452 -10.56 -22.16 -4.30
N SER A 453 -9.60 -22.50 -5.16
CA SER A 453 -8.18 -22.47 -4.79
C SER A 453 -7.71 -21.07 -4.38
N GLU A 454 -8.11 -20.04 -5.12
CA GLU A 454 -7.77 -18.65 -4.82
C GLU A 454 -8.52 -18.14 -3.60
N LEU A 455 -9.80 -18.48 -3.45
CA LEU A 455 -10.58 -18.12 -2.28
C LEU A 455 -9.97 -18.72 -1.00
N LYS A 456 -9.55 -19.99 -1.07
CA LYS A 456 -8.85 -20.64 0.05
C LYS A 456 -7.56 -19.93 0.43
N LYS A 457 -6.77 -19.48 -0.53
CA LYS A 457 -5.54 -18.69 -0.29
C LYS A 457 -5.83 -17.35 0.38
N ARG A 458 -6.97 -16.72 0.05
CA ARG A 458 -7.40 -15.44 0.65
C ARG A 458 -7.93 -15.61 2.08
N LEU A 459 -8.61 -16.70 2.38
CA LEU A 459 -9.17 -16.97 3.71
C LEU A 459 -8.16 -17.64 4.66
N LEU A 460 -7.33 -18.53 4.13
CA LEU A 460 -6.36 -19.29 4.93
C LEU A 460 -4.94 -18.85 4.60
N ARG A 461 -4.15 -18.60 5.63
CA ARG A 461 -2.74 -18.29 5.47
C ARG A 461 -1.94 -19.58 5.25
N ASN A 462 -1.27 -19.68 4.10
CA ASN A 462 -0.34 -20.77 3.81
C ASN A 462 1.03 -20.50 4.45
N ARG A 463 1.71 -21.61 4.86
CA ARG A 463 3.07 -21.54 5.39
C ARG A 463 4.08 -21.36 4.25
N LEU A 464 5.13 -20.55 4.47
CA LEU A 464 6.31 -20.51 3.60
C LEU A 464 7.31 -21.60 4.04
N PRO A 465 8.06 -22.26 3.10
CA PRO A 465 7.91 -22.10 1.67
C PRO A 465 6.58 -22.67 1.18
N HIS A 466 6.02 -22.06 0.14
CA HIS A 466 4.92 -22.69 -0.57
C HIS A 466 5.47 -23.96 -1.20
N ASP A 467 4.86 -25.11 -0.91
CA ASP A 467 5.15 -26.34 -1.66
C ASP A 467 4.78 -26.11 -3.12
N GLU A 468 5.77 -25.85 -3.95
CA GLU A 468 5.62 -25.70 -5.41
C GLU A 468 5.15 -26.99 -6.09
N LYS A 469 4.91 -28.07 -5.31
CA LYS A 469 4.57 -29.39 -5.82
C LYS A 469 3.07 -29.65 -6.02
N ASN A 470 2.18 -28.68 -5.79
CA ASN A 470 0.74 -28.83 -6.02
C ASN A 470 0.16 -27.63 -6.82
N GLY A 471 0.75 -27.29 -7.94
CA GLY A 471 0.21 -26.39 -8.95
C GLY A 471 -0.06 -27.16 -10.24
#